data_bfe98e9e55007f3c5c3ad48e50209676
#
_entry.id   bfe98e9e55007f3c5c3ad48e50209676
#
_cell.length_a   1.000
_cell.length_b   1.000
_cell.length_c   1.000
_cell.angle_alpha   90.00
_cell.angle_beta   90.00
_cell.angle_gamma   90.00
#
_symmetry.space_group_name_H-M   'P 1'
#
loop_
_entity.id
_entity.type
_entity.pdbx_description
1 polymer ?
#
loop_
_entity_poly.entity_id
_entity_poly.type
_entity_poly.pdbx_seq_one_letter_code
_entity_poly.pdbx_strand_id
1 'polypeptide(L)' 'MTNLNYIKTKTKFQIVFIGDSVTDSYVVGTYSTRMRASNKADKLDNEYGAYRYSVKAVEIPV' A
#
# COMPACT_ATOMS: atom_id res chain seq x y z
N MET A 1 13.84 32.24 -2.00
CA MET A 1 12.69 31.70 -1.29
C MET A 1 12.50 30.23 -1.64
N THR A 2 12.39 29.42 -0.65
CA THR A 2 12.16 28.01 -0.88
C THR A 2 10.71 27.80 -1.29
N ASN A 3 10.55 27.01 -2.32
CA ASN A 3 9.23 26.75 -2.80
C ASN A 3 8.89 25.28 -2.58
N LEU A 4 8.02 25.05 -1.62
CA LEU A 4 7.64 23.70 -1.24
C LEU A 4 6.88 22.97 -2.33
N ASN A 5 6.35 23.73 -3.30
CA ASN A 5 5.64 23.13 -4.43
C ASN A 5 6.54 22.33 -5.34
N TYR A 6 7.85 22.47 -5.17
CA TYR A 6 8.80 21.72 -6.00
C TYR A 6 9.21 20.41 -5.38
N ILE A 7 8.68 20.08 -4.24
CA ILE A 7 8.92 18.76 -3.68
C ILE A 7 8.20 17.75 -4.56
N LYS A 8 8.98 16.92 -5.21
CA LYS A 8 8.41 15.90 -6.08
C LYS A 8 8.10 14.66 -5.28
N THR A 9 6.99 14.05 -5.60
CA THR A 9 6.61 12.79 -4.98
C THR A 9 6.24 11.78 -6.05
N LYS A 10 6.33 10.53 -5.71
CA LYS A 10 5.82 9.42 -6.51
C LYS A 10 4.71 8.74 -5.76
N THR A 11 3.68 8.36 -6.48
CA THR A 11 2.61 7.56 -5.89
C THR A 11 3.02 6.10 -5.92
N LYS A 12 3.00 5.47 -4.77
CA LYS A 12 3.21 4.03 -4.63
C LYS A 12 1.96 3.42 -4.02
N PHE A 13 1.84 2.12 -4.18
CA PHE A 13 0.67 1.40 -3.69
C PHE A 13 1.14 0.33 -2.72
N GLN A 14 0.70 0.46 -1.48
CA GLN A 14 1.08 -0.46 -0.43
C GLN A 14 -0.04 -1.45 -0.17
N ILE A 15 0.34 -2.70 0.05
CA ILE A 15 -0.59 -3.69 0.55
C ILE A 15 -0.49 -3.67 2.06
N VAL A 16 -1.62 -3.45 2.72
CA VAL A 16 -1.68 -3.39 4.17
C VAL A 16 -2.51 -4.57 4.67
N PHE A 17 -1.91 -5.33 5.58
CA PHE A 17 -2.65 -6.36 6.30
C PHE A 17 -3.42 -5.70 7.43
N ILE A 18 -4.71 -5.97 7.52
CA ILE A 18 -5.57 -5.42 8.55
C ILE A 18 -5.86 -6.52 9.56
N GLY A 19 -5.29 -6.36 10.75
CA GLY A 19 -5.51 -7.29 11.84
C GLY A 19 -6.77 -6.97 12.64
N ASP A 20 -6.90 -7.57 13.80
CA ASP A 20 -8.07 -7.40 14.65
C ASP A 20 -8.10 -6.04 15.31
N SER A 21 -6.95 -5.37 15.39
CA SER A 21 -6.88 -4.01 15.95
C SER A 21 -5.95 -3.18 15.08
N VAL A 22 -5.98 -1.85 15.29
CA VAL A 22 -5.14 -0.93 14.54
C VAL A 22 -3.67 -1.26 14.71
N THR A 23 -3.28 -1.72 15.89
CA THR A 23 -1.89 -2.05 16.19
C THR A 23 -1.42 -3.33 15.52
N ASP A 24 -2.34 -4.14 15.03
CA ASP A 24 -2.01 -5.37 14.33
C ASP A 24 -1.89 -5.20 12.83
N SER A 25 -2.06 -3.97 12.34
CA SER A 25 -1.96 -3.69 10.92
C SER A 25 -0.52 -3.38 10.53
N TYR A 26 -0.09 -3.89 9.39
CA TYR A 26 1.27 -3.62 8.91
C TYR A 26 1.34 -3.69 7.39
N VAL A 27 2.38 -3.08 6.84
CA VAL A 27 2.62 -3.05 5.40
C VAL A 27 3.28 -4.35 4.98
N VAL A 28 2.66 -5.03 4.00
CA VAL A 28 3.18 -6.29 3.48
C VAL A 28 4.13 -6.06 2.32
N GLY A 29 3.85 -5.07 1.49
CA GLY A 29 4.70 -4.77 0.36
C GLY A 29 4.33 -3.44 -0.28
N THR A 30 5.21 -2.96 -1.14
CA THR A 30 5.02 -1.69 -1.85
C THR A 30 5.25 -1.93 -3.34
N TYR A 31 4.35 -1.41 -4.16
CA TYR A 31 4.37 -1.61 -5.60
C TYR A 31 4.24 -0.28 -6.32
N SER A 32 4.76 -0.23 -7.55
CA SER A 32 4.71 1.00 -8.32
C SER A 32 3.38 1.20 -9.05
N THR A 33 2.56 0.17 -9.19
CA THR A 33 1.27 0.29 -9.85
C THR A 33 0.18 -0.31 -8.99
N ARG A 34 -1.03 0.26 -9.10
CA ARG A 34 -2.20 -0.26 -8.39
C ARG A 34 -2.54 -1.67 -8.84
N MET A 35 -2.39 -1.94 -10.12
CA MET A 35 -2.73 -3.25 -10.66
C MET A 35 -1.88 -4.34 -10.02
N ARG A 36 -0.58 -4.11 -9.91
CA ARG A 36 0.31 -5.09 -9.29
C ARG A 36 -0.03 -5.30 -7.82
N ALA A 37 -0.29 -4.21 -7.10
CA ALA A 37 -0.67 -4.30 -5.70
C ALA A 37 -1.98 -5.05 -5.53
N SER A 38 -2.99 -4.72 -6.34
CA SER A 38 -4.29 -5.38 -6.28
C SER A 38 -4.19 -6.87 -6.58
N ASN A 39 -3.43 -7.23 -7.61
CA ASN A 39 -3.27 -8.63 -7.98
C ASN A 39 -2.60 -9.41 -6.85
N LYS A 40 -1.61 -8.81 -6.21
CA LYS A 40 -0.93 -9.47 -5.10
C LYS A 40 -1.84 -9.58 -3.88
N ALA A 41 -2.60 -8.53 -3.59
CA ALA A 41 -3.55 -8.54 -2.48
C ALA A 41 -4.61 -9.62 -2.68
N ASP A 42 -5.15 -9.72 -3.89
CA ASP A 42 -6.13 -10.75 -4.22
C ASP A 42 -5.54 -12.14 -4.04
N LYS A 43 -4.31 -12.33 -4.48
CA LYS A 43 -3.64 -13.61 -4.34
C LYS A 43 -3.47 -13.97 -2.88
N LEU A 44 -3.09 -13.00 -2.04
CA LEU A 44 -2.91 -13.23 -0.61
C LEU A 44 -4.24 -13.55 0.06
N ASP A 45 -5.31 -12.82 -0.30
CA ASP A 45 -6.64 -13.09 0.24
C ASP A 45 -7.09 -14.50 -0.11
N ASN A 46 -6.89 -14.91 -1.35
CA ASN A 46 -7.28 -16.25 -1.79
C ASN A 46 -6.45 -17.33 -1.12
N GLU A 47 -5.16 -17.06 -0.94
CA GLU A 47 -4.24 -18.04 -0.38
C GLU A 47 -4.53 -18.31 1.09
N TYR A 48 -4.85 -17.26 1.84
CA TYR A 48 -5.08 -17.38 3.27
C TYR A 48 -6.57 -17.40 3.64
N GLY A 49 -7.45 -17.29 2.66
CA GLY A 49 -8.88 -17.39 2.88
C GLY A 49 -9.48 -16.27 3.71
N ALA A 50 -8.83 -15.10 3.74
CA ALA A 50 -9.30 -13.97 4.51
C ALA A 50 -9.15 -12.71 3.70
N TYR A 51 -10.16 -11.84 3.76
CA TYR A 51 -10.13 -10.57 3.03
C TYR A 51 -9.57 -9.48 3.93
N ARG A 52 -8.31 -9.62 4.30
CA ARG A 52 -7.65 -8.72 5.24
C ARG A 52 -6.54 -7.88 4.60
N TYR A 53 -6.35 -8.00 3.29
CA TYR A 53 -5.33 -7.24 2.57
C TYR A 53 -6.00 -6.13 1.78
N SER A 54 -5.54 -4.91 1.99
CA SER A 54 -6.07 -3.77 1.24
C SER A 54 -4.95 -3.03 0.56
N VAL A 55 -5.28 -2.30 -0.49
CA VAL A 55 -4.32 -1.50 -1.25
C VAL A 55 -4.52 -0.04 -0.87
N LYS A 56 -3.43 0.62 -0.51
CA LYS A 56 -3.43 2.02 -0.11
C LYS A 56 -2.44 2.79 -0.96
N ALA A 57 -2.88 3.90 -1.52
CA ALA A 57 -1.98 4.80 -2.25
C ALA A 57 -1.23 5.68 -1.26
N VAL A 58 0.08 5.80 -1.46
CA VAL A 58 0.92 6.63 -0.62
C VAL A 58 1.81 7.49 -1.50
N GLU A 59 2.12 8.71 -1.02
CA GLU A 59 3.03 9.61 -1.71
C GLU A 59 4.38 9.53 -1.04
N ILE A 60 5.39 9.25 -1.83
CA ILE A 60 6.76 9.08 -1.32
C ILE A 60 7.64 10.15 -1.95
N PRO A 61 8.43 10.89 -1.16
CA PRO A 61 9.36 11.87 -1.73
C PRO A 61 10.36 11.20 -2.66
N VAL A 62 10.65 11.88 -3.76
CA VAL A 62 11.59 11.37 -4.76
C VAL A 62 13.00 11.85 -4.45
#